data_114fb7c5fbe978674b281a52934ec898
#
_entry.id   114fb7c5fbe978674b281a52934ec898
#
_cell.length_a   1.000
_cell.length_b   1.000
_cell.length_c   1.000
_cell.angle_alpha   90.00
_cell.angle_beta   90.00
_cell.angle_gamma   90.00
#
_symmetry.space_group_name_H-M   'P 1'
#
loop_
_entity.id
_entity.type
_entity.pdbx_description
1 polymer ?
#
loop_
_entity_poly.entity_id
_entity_poly.type
_entity_poly.pdbx_seq_one_letter_code
_entity_poly.pdbx_strand_id
1 'polypeptide(L)'
;MLILASASQSRKKLLENCQIEFIQISSNFDETTIQEKNIFNLALELSFQKANSLFENIQNISLPEEFNYGPLEILGCDSIFEFKGEAYGKPFNKEEAFIRWKKMSGEFGFLHTGHTLIIGNFDSTSKIFKMTEIIKKTVSSKVYFSKLKDNEIKKYVDSLEPLNCAGGFALEGQGGKYIDKIEGCFSNVMGLSLPWLRKSLIMEGISA
;
A
#
# COMPACT_ATOMS: atom_id res chain seq x y z
N MET A 1 14.80 -3.97 -12.10
CA MET A 1 14.72 -4.62 -10.78
C MET A 1 13.91 -3.77 -9.81
N LEU A 2 13.01 -4.40 -9.02
CA LEU A 2 12.04 -3.69 -8.16
C LEU A 2 12.46 -3.69 -6.69
N ILE A 3 12.45 -2.51 -6.04
CA ILE A 3 12.51 -2.36 -4.59
C ILE A 3 11.12 -1.98 -4.08
N LEU A 4 10.53 -2.78 -3.21
CA LEU A 4 9.29 -2.44 -2.51
C LEU A 4 9.59 -1.64 -1.24
N ALA A 5 9.32 -0.33 -1.27
CA ALA A 5 9.50 0.61 -0.15
C ALA A 5 8.37 0.47 0.90
N SER A 6 8.21 -0.71 1.48
CA SER A 6 7.10 -1.00 2.40
C SER A 6 7.37 -2.22 3.27
N ALA A 7 6.97 -2.17 4.54
CA ALA A 7 6.99 -3.34 5.44
C ALA A 7 5.73 -4.23 5.31
N SER A 8 4.76 -3.87 4.45
CA SER A 8 3.48 -4.57 4.32
C SER A 8 3.64 -5.98 3.79
N GLN A 9 3.15 -6.97 4.56
CA GLN A 9 3.12 -8.38 4.15
C GLN A 9 2.11 -8.65 3.03
N SER A 10 1.01 -7.88 2.99
CA SER A 10 -0.02 -7.99 1.93
C SER A 10 0.57 -7.60 0.57
N ARG A 11 1.30 -6.49 0.51
CA ARG A 11 1.99 -6.04 -0.73
C ARG A 11 3.06 -7.02 -1.16
N LYS A 12 3.85 -7.54 -0.20
CA LYS A 12 4.85 -8.58 -0.46
C LYS A 12 4.21 -9.81 -1.11
N LYS A 13 3.16 -10.36 -0.51
CA LYS A 13 2.44 -11.53 -1.05
C LYS A 13 1.84 -11.29 -2.44
N LEU A 14 1.34 -10.07 -2.71
CA LEU A 14 0.82 -9.73 -4.04
C LEU A 14 1.91 -9.83 -5.12
N LEU A 15 3.12 -9.31 -4.86
CA LEU A 15 4.24 -9.40 -5.78
C LEU A 15 4.75 -10.83 -5.95
N GLU A 16 4.89 -11.58 -4.83
CA GLU A 16 5.29 -13.00 -4.85
C GLU A 16 4.31 -13.86 -5.66
N ASN A 17 3.01 -13.67 -5.47
CA ASN A 17 1.97 -14.41 -6.21
C ASN A 17 1.98 -14.10 -7.71
N CYS A 18 2.45 -12.92 -8.09
CA CYS A 18 2.63 -12.52 -9.50
C CYS A 18 4.01 -12.89 -10.06
N GLN A 19 4.87 -13.58 -9.27
CA GLN A 19 6.23 -13.94 -9.65
C GLN A 19 7.09 -12.75 -10.09
N ILE A 20 6.81 -11.57 -9.51
CA ILE A 20 7.62 -10.37 -9.73
C ILE A 20 8.82 -10.44 -8.79
N GLU A 21 10.02 -10.36 -9.35
CA GLU A 21 11.25 -10.31 -8.55
C GLU A 21 11.42 -8.94 -7.90
N PHE A 22 11.61 -8.93 -6.58
CA PHE A 22 11.79 -7.69 -5.82
C PHE A 22 12.57 -7.93 -4.52
N ILE A 23 13.10 -6.85 -3.98
CA ILE A 23 13.54 -6.79 -2.58
C ILE A 23 12.61 -5.90 -1.77
N GLN A 24 12.41 -6.25 -0.50
CA GLN A 24 11.57 -5.47 0.41
C GLN A 24 12.44 -4.69 1.39
N ILE A 25 12.30 -3.36 1.39
CA ILE A 25 13.03 -2.47 2.28
C ILE A 25 12.04 -1.48 2.89
N SER A 26 12.00 -1.37 4.22
CA SER A 26 11.15 -0.37 4.88
C SER A 26 11.68 1.05 4.63
N SER A 27 10.79 1.98 4.32
CA SER A 27 11.16 3.37 4.04
C SER A 27 11.61 4.17 5.27
N ASN A 28 11.23 3.74 6.48
CA ASN A 28 11.46 4.47 7.75
C ASN A 28 11.04 5.96 7.72
N PHE A 29 10.14 6.33 6.80
CA PHE A 29 9.62 7.70 6.68
C PHE A 29 8.64 8.01 7.82
N ASP A 30 8.77 9.19 8.42
CA ASP A 30 7.84 9.68 9.43
C ASP A 30 6.59 10.29 8.77
N GLU A 31 5.51 9.52 8.75
CA GLU A 31 4.23 9.89 8.12
C GLU A 31 3.56 11.09 8.80
N THR A 32 3.89 11.39 10.06
CA THR A 32 3.28 12.50 10.82
C THR A 32 3.66 13.88 10.30
N THR A 33 4.69 13.96 9.47
CA THR A 33 5.18 15.21 8.88
C THR A 33 4.30 15.73 7.75
N ILE A 34 3.42 14.89 7.19
CA ILE A 34 2.57 15.25 6.05
C ILE A 34 1.27 15.91 6.52
N GLN A 35 0.96 17.09 5.97
CA GLN A 35 -0.21 17.90 6.33
C GLN A 35 -1.21 18.05 5.16
N GLU A 36 -1.40 17.00 4.37
CA GLU A 36 -2.40 16.99 3.30
C GLU A 36 -3.79 16.62 3.87
N LYS A 37 -4.80 17.45 3.58
CA LYS A 37 -6.18 17.28 4.07
C LYS A 37 -7.04 16.42 3.16
N ASN A 38 -6.76 16.43 1.86
CA ASN A 38 -7.48 15.60 0.91
C ASN A 38 -6.97 14.16 1.00
N ILE A 39 -7.83 13.22 1.39
CA ILE A 39 -7.48 11.82 1.66
C ILE A 39 -6.87 11.14 0.43
N PHE A 40 -7.40 11.43 -0.76
CA PHE A 40 -6.90 10.91 -2.03
C PHE A 40 -5.46 11.40 -2.33
N ASN A 41 -5.20 12.70 -2.11
CA ASN A 41 -3.88 13.28 -2.29
C ASN A 41 -2.91 12.84 -1.20
N LEU A 42 -3.39 12.67 0.03
CA LEU A 42 -2.58 12.19 1.16
C LEU A 42 -2.00 10.80 0.89
N ALA A 43 -2.83 9.87 0.37
CA ALA A 43 -2.34 8.54 -0.01
C ALA A 43 -1.22 8.63 -1.07
N LEU A 44 -1.37 9.54 -2.06
CA LEU A 44 -0.36 9.75 -3.09
C LEU A 44 0.93 10.32 -2.52
N GLU A 45 0.82 11.35 -1.69
CA GLU A 45 1.99 12.00 -1.07
C GLU A 45 2.75 11.04 -0.18
N LEU A 46 2.07 10.28 0.68
CA LEU A 46 2.71 9.27 1.52
C LEU A 46 3.42 8.20 0.68
N SER A 47 2.81 7.76 -0.43
CA SER A 47 3.46 6.80 -1.33
C SER A 47 4.74 7.37 -1.96
N PHE A 48 4.71 8.66 -2.33
CA PHE A 48 5.87 9.35 -2.87
C PHE A 48 6.98 9.47 -1.84
N GLN A 49 6.67 9.93 -0.64
CA GLN A 49 7.68 10.10 0.41
C GLN A 49 8.33 8.78 0.83
N LYS A 50 7.56 7.67 0.83
CA LYS A 50 8.12 6.34 1.08
C LYS A 50 9.12 5.90 0.00
N ALA A 51 8.81 6.12 -1.27
CA ALA A 51 9.74 5.83 -2.35
C ALA A 51 10.95 6.77 -2.34
N ASN A 52 10.71 8.07 -2.16
CA ASN A 52 11.74 9.10 -2.15
C ASN A 52 12.73 8.95 -0.99
N SER A 53 12.26 8.57 0.19
CA SER A 53 13.13 8.28 1.33
C SER A 53 14.15 7.18 1.03
N LEU A 54 13.77 6.13 0.29
CA LEU A 54 14.73 5.11 -0.16
C LEU A 54 15.62 5.63 -1.28
N PHE A 55 15.06 6.38 -2.23
CA PHE A 55 15.85 6.99 -3.30
C PHE A 55 16.97 7.88 -2.76
N GLU A 56 16.67 8.79 -1.83
CA GLU A 56 17.66 9.69 -1.22
C GLU A 56 18.74 8.95 -0.42
N ASN A 57 18.42 7.78 0.11
CA ASN A 57 19.33 6.97 0.93
C ASN A 57 19.89 5.74 0.21
N ILE A 58 19.67 5.59 -1.09
CA ILE A 58 20.04 4.37 -1.86
C ILE A 58 21.52 4.04 -1.74
N GLN A 59 22.39 5.04 -1.69
CA GLN A 59 23.84 4.90 -1.53
C GLN A 59 24.25 4.21 -0.23
N ASN A 60 23.38 4.25 0.81
CA ASN A 60 23.62 3.64 2.12
C ASN A 60 22.97 2.25 2.22
N ILE A 61 22.24 1.82 1.21
CA ILE A 61 21.55 0.54 1.17
C ILE A 61 22.49 -0.51 0.57
N SER A 62 22.67 -1.63 1.28
CA SER A 62 23.39 -2.77 0.74
C SER A 62 22.44 -3.57 -0.14
N LEU A 63 22.60 -3.45 -1.45
CA LEU A 63 21.85 -4.24 -2.42
C LEU A 63 22.60 -5.54 -2.72
N PRO A 64 21.90 -6.65 -3.03
CA PRO A 64 22.52 -7.88 -3.53
C PRO A 64 23.35 -7.64 -4.80
N GLU A 65 24.36 -8.45 -5.06
CA GLU A 65 25.30 -8.25 -6.18
C GLU A 65 24.64 -8.22 -7.56
N GLU A 66 23.57 -8.98 -7.75
CA GLU A 66 22.77 -8.97 -8.98
C GLU A 66 22.13 -7.61 -9.31
N PHE A 67 22.08 -6.69 -8.33
CA PHE A 67 21.51 -5.34 -8.47
C PHE A 67 22.57 -4.25 -8.70
N ASN A 68 23.80 -4.66 -8.94
CA ASN A 68 24.92 -3.72 -8.99
C ASN A 68 24.87 -2.77 -10.18
N TYR A 69 24.23 -3.15 -11.28
CA TYR A 69 24.15 -2.34 -12.50
C TYR A 69 22.81 -2.52 -13.22
N GLY A 70 22.27 -1.42 -13.72
CA GLY A 70 21.14 -1.46 -14.64
C GLY A 70 19.88 -0.77 -14.14
N PRO A 71 18.73 -1.07 -14.76
CA PRO A 71 17.45 -0.49 -14.38
C PRO A 71 17.07 -0.87 -12.96
N LEU A 72 16.70 0.13 -12.18
CA LEU A 72 16.22 -0.03 -10.81
C LEU A 72 14.93 0.78 -10.64
N GLU A 73 13.92 0.16 -10.07
CA GLU A 73 12.64 0.78 -9.77
C GLU A 73 12.39 0.76 -8.27
N ILE A 74 11.93 1.88 -7.70
CA ILE A 74 11.55 1.97 -6.29
C ILE A 74 10.04 2.20 -6.21
N LEU A 75 9.31 1.21 -5.70
CA LEU A 75 7.86 1.23 -5.53
C LEU A 75 7.48 1.64 -4.12
N GLY A 76 6.91 2.85 -3.98
CA GLY A 76 6.25 3.31 -2.77
C GLY A 76 4.73 3.12 -2.86
N CYS A 77 4.11 2.66 -1.78
CA CYS A 77 2.66 2.55 -1.68
C CYS A 77 2.19 2.97 -0.29
N ASP A 78 1.06 3.70 -0.25
CA ASP A 78 0.34 3.94 1.00
C ASP A 78 -1.16 3.82 0.81
N SER A 79 -1.87 3.30 1.84
CA SER A 79 -3.30 3.03 1.75
C SER A 79 -4.05 3.69 2.89
N ILE A 80 -5.12 4.42 2.55
CA ILE A 80 -6.00 5.09 3.50
C ILE A 80 -7.44 4.69 3.19
N PHE A 81 -8.16 4.25 4.22
CA PHE A 81 -9.58 3.97 4.10
C PHE A 81 -10.39 5.22 4.45
N GLU A 82 -11.27 5.64 3.56
CA GLU A 82 -12.21 6.74 3.75
C GLU A 82 -13.60 6.20 4.05
N PHE A 83 -14.17 6.63 5.17
CA PHE A 83 -15.54 6.32 5.53
C PHE A 83 -16.31 7.60 5.87
N LYS A 84 -17.35 7.89 5.08
CA LYS A 84 -18.19 9.10 5.22
C LYS A 84 -17.39 10.42 5.29
N GLY A 85 -16.32 10.52 4.49
CA GLY A 85 -15.44 11.71 4.41
C GLY A 85 -14.35 11.77 5.48
N GLU A 86 -14.22 10.77 6.34
CA GLU A 86 -13.19 10.68 7.38
C GLU A 86 -12.14 9.62 7.04
N ALA A 87 -10.87 9.93 7.27
CA ALA A 87 -9.78 8.97 7.13
C ALA A 87 -9.74 8.00 8.31
N TYR A 88 -9.87 6.72 8.02
CA TYR A 88 -9.75 5.65 9.01
C TYR A 88 -8.39 4.96 8.86
N GLY A 89 -7.43 5.34 9.67
CA GLY A 89 -6.17 4.61 9.83
C GLY A 89 -6.35 3.30 10.58
N LYS A 90 -5.25 2.74 11.10
CA LYS A 90 -5.32 1.58 12.00
C LYS A 90 -6.05 1.97 13.27
N PRO A 91 -7.02 1.17 13.78
CA PRO A 91 -7.65 1.43 15.06
C PRO A 91 -6.61 1.35 16.20
N PHE A 92 -6.70 2.25 17.14
CA PHE A 92 -5.76 2.32 18.25
C PHE A 92 -5.92 1.15 19.24
N ASN A 93 -7.17 0.68 19.44
CA ASN A 93 -7.49 -0.42 20.35
C ASN A 93 -8.75 -1.17 19.89
N LYS A 94 -9.13 -2.22 20.64
CA LYS A 94 -10.31 -3.05 20.35
C LYS A 94 -11.62 -2.27 20.41
N GLU A 95 -11.76 -1.36 21.37
CA GLU A 95 -12.95 -0.54 21.56
C GLU A 95 -13.21 0.32 20.33
N GLU A 96 -12.17 0.99 19.84
CA GLU A 96 -12.26 1.81 18.64
C GLU A 96 -12.55 0.95 17.40
N ALA A 97 -11.88 -0.19 17.25
CA ALA A 97 -12.14 -1.13 16.17
C ALA A 97 -13.61 -1.59 16.16
N PHE A 98 -14.17 -1.92 17.34
CA PHE A 98 -15.57 -2.33 17.46
C PHE A 98 -16.53 -1.21 17.06
N ILE A 99 -16.30 0.02 17.56
CA ILE A 99 -17.13 1.19 17.23
C ILE A 99 -17.10 1.48 15.73
N ARG A 100 -15.91 1.44 15.11
CA ARG A 100 -15.74 1.65 13.65
C ARG A 100 -16.48 0.58 12.86
N TRP A 101 -16.34 -0.70 13.21
CA TRP A 101 -17.04 -1.80 12.57
C TRP A 101 -18.57 -1.71 12.70
N LYS A 102 -19.09 -1.27 13.84
CA LYS A 102 -20.54 -0.99 13.98
C LYS A 102 -21.02 0.07 13.00
N LYS A 103 -20.24 1.12 12.79
CA LYS A 103 -20.57 2.18 11.81
C LYS A 103 -20.49 1.69 10.37
N MET A 104 -19.53 0.83 10.06
CA MET A 104 -19.29 0.32 8.70
C MET A 104 -20.25 -0.82 8.33
N SER A 105 -20.82 -1.53 9.29
CA SER A 105 -21.71 -2.69 9.07
C SER A 105 -22.91 -2.36 8.18
N GLY A 106 -23.02 -3.01 7.02
CA GLY A 106 -24.04 -2.79 6.01
C GLY A 106 -23.85 -1.53 5.17
N GLU A 107 -22.72 -0.85 5.30
CA GLU A 107 -22.38 0.39 4.61
C GLU A 107 -21.22 0.17 3.63
N PHE A 108 -20.75 1.23 3.00
CA PHE A 108 -19.56 1.20 2.15
C PHE A 108 -18.58 2.32 2.50
N GLY A 109 -17.32 2.11 2.13
CA GLY A 109 -16.30 3.14 2.14
C GLY A 109 -15.38 3.04 0.93
N PHE A 110 -14.37 3.88 0.87
CA PHE A 110 -13.39 3.88 -0.23
C PHE A 110 -12.00 3.58 0.33
N LEU A 111 -11.30 2.66 -0.30
CA LEU A 111 -9.87 2.48 -0.05
C LEU A 111 -9.08 3.15 -1.17
N HIS A 112 -8.32 4.15 -0.79
CA HIS A 112 -7.39 4.88 -1.65
C HIS A 112 -5.99 4.35 -1.42
N THR A 113 -5.33 3.85 -2.46
CA THR A 113 -3.91 3.53 -2.40
C THR A 113 -3.15 4.43 -3.35
N GLY A 114 -2.25 5.23 -2.80
CA GLY A 114 -1.24 5.95 -3.54
C GLY A 114 -0.14 5.00 -3.99
N HIS A 115 0.31 5.19 -5.20
CA HIS A 115 1.39 4.44 -5.82
C HIS A 115 2.40 5.41 -6.40
N THR A 116 3.66 5.20 -6.13
CA THR A 116 4.78 5.93 -6.74
C THR A 116 5.83 4.93 -7.21
N LEU A 117 6.22 5.04 -8.46
CA LEU A 117 7.32 4.28 -9.03
C LEU A 117 8.40 5.27 -9.47
N ILE A 118 9.56 5.23 -8.80
CA ILE A 118 10.75 5.99 -9.18
C ILE A 118 11.62 5.05 -10.01
N ILE A 119 11.95 5.47 -11.24
CA ILE A 119 12.66 4.67 -12.23
C ILE A 119 13.99 5.34 -12.54
N GLY A 120 15.04 4.55 -12.68
CA GLY A 120 16.36 5.04 -13.03
C GLY A 120 17.38 3.94 -13.22
N ASN A 121 18.65 4.33 -13.34
CA ASN A 121 19.79 3.44 -13.45
C ASN A 121 20.69 3.58 -12.24
N PHE A 122 20.99 2.46 -11.61
CA PHE A 122 21.89 2.40 -10.46
C PHE A 122 23.27 1.91 -10.89
N ASP A 123 24.30 2.58 -10.39
CA ASP A 123 25.70 2.18 -10.50
C ASP A 123 26.26 1.97 -9.09
N SER A 124 26.52 0.73 -8.74
CA SER A 124 27.02 0.35 -7.43
C SER A 124 28.45 0.80 -7.15
N THR A 125 29.26 1.02 -8.19
CA THR A 125 30.66 1.47 -8.05
C THR A 125 30.69 2.92 -7.56
N SER A 126 29.92 3.79 -8.22
CA SER A 126 29.77 5.19 -7.81
C SER A 126 28.71 5.41 -6.73
N LYS A 127 27.88 4.38 -6.49
CA LYS A 127 26.68 4.45 -5.62
C LYS A 127 25.70 5.55 -6.03
N ILE A 128 25.63 5.84 -7.32
CA ILE A 128 24.73 6.85 -7.87
C ILE A 128 23.52 6.17 -8.50
N PHE A 129 22.33 6.63 -8.10
CA PHE A 129 21.07 6.33 -8.78
C PHE A 129 20.67 7.53 -9.62
N LYS A 130 20.77 7.39 -10.94
CA LYS A 130 20.34 8.42 -11.89
C LYS A 130 18.87 8.19 -12.23
N MET A 131 17.99 8.93 -11.58
CA MET A 131 16.56 8.90 -11.85
C MET A 131 16.27 9.38 -13.28
N THR A 132 15.37 8.67 -13.96
CA THR A 132 14.91 8.99 -15.33
C THR A 132 13.43 9.40 -15.32
N GLU A 133 12.59 8.77 -14.49
CA GLU A 133 11.16 9.03 -14.46
C GLU A 133 10.56 8.79 -13.07
N ILE A 134 9.42 9.46 -12.82
CA ILE A 134 8.54 9.20 -11.67
C ILE A 134 7.11 9.04 -12.16
N ILE A 135 6.51 7.87 -11.95
CA ILE A 135 5.11 7.60 -12.25
C ILE A 135 4.32 7.55 -10.95
N LYS A 136 3.30 8.39 -10.84
CA LYS A 136 2.47 8.47 -9.63
C LYS A 136 0.98 8.34 -9.94
N LYS A 137 0.23 7.62 -9.09
CA LYS A 137 -1.22 7.52 -9.19
C LYS A 137 -1.85 7.06 -7.88
N THR A 138 -2.97 7.67 -7.50
CA THR A 138 -3.89 7.09 -6.52
C THR A 138 -4.93 6.24 -7.24
N VAL A 139 -5.13 5.02 -6.77
CA VAL A 139 -6.20 4.11 -7.21
C VAL A 139 -7.21 3.99 -6.07
N SER A 140 -8.50 4.13 -6.40
CA SER A 140 -9.59 4.04 -5.43
C SER A 140 -10.44 2.81 -5.72
N SER A 141 -10.86 2.12 -4.67
CA SER A 141 -11.81 1.01 -4.75
C SER A 141 -12.88 1.18 -3.68
N LYS A 142 -14.13 0.98 -4.07
CA LYS A 142 -15.26 1.03 -3.16
C LYS A 142 -15.48 -0.35 -2.54
N VAL A 143 -15.55 -0.40 -1.22
CA VAL A 143 -15.67 -1.63 -0.42
C VAL A 143 -17.00 -1.62 0.29
N TYR A 144 -17.81 -2.64 0.10
CA TYR A 144 -19.12 -2.83 0.72
C TYR A 144 -19.02 -3.87 1.82
N PHE A 145 -19.46 -3.51 3.02
CA PHE A 145 -19.41 -4.36 4.20
C PHE A 145 -20.73 -5.08 4.42
N SER A 146 -20.66 -6.35 4.80
CA SER A 146 -21.83 -7.12 5.23
C SER A 146 -22.50 -6.49 6.44
N LYS A 147 -23.79 -6.69 6.56
CA LYS A 147 -24.52 -6.32 7.77
C LYS A 147 -24.23 -7.33 8.88
N LEU A 148 -23.53 -6.91 9.93
CA LEU A 148 -23.07 -7.76 11.03
C LEU A 148 -23.81 -7.52 12.32
N LYS A 149 -23.93 -8.58 13.12
CA LYS A 149 -24.38 -8.51 14.53
C LYS A 149 -23.17 -8.17 15.44
N ASP A 150 -23.45 -7.61 16.62
CA ASP A 150 -22.41 -7.22 17.57
C ASP A 150 -21.48 -8.38 17.98
N ASN A 151 -21.99 -9.61 18.05
CA ASN A 151 -21.19 -10.79 18.38
C ASN A 151 -20.21 -11.19 17.26
N GLU A 152 -20.56 -10.95 15.99
CA GLU A 152 -19.67 -11.19 14.84
C GLU A 152 -18.56 -10.16 14.80
N ILE A 153 -18.91 -8.87 15.00
CA ILE A 153 -17.94 -7.79 15.12
C ILE A 153 -16.95 -8.06 16.25
N LYS A 154 -17.49 -8.41 17.44
CA LYS A 154 -16.66 -8.73 18.61
C LYS A 154 -15.68 -9.86 18.32
N LYS A 155 -16.16 -10.96 17.71
CA LYS A 155 -15.30 -12.11 17.34
C LYS A 155 -14.18 -11.71 16.39
N TYR A 156 -14.45 -10.81 15.42
CA TYR A 156 -13.44 -10.33 14.50
C TYR A 156 -12.44 -9.40 15.19
N VAL A 157 -12.91 -8.48 16.01
CA VAL A 157 -12.04 -7.57 16.78
C VAL A 157 -11.14 -8.35 17.75
N ASP A 158 -11.66 -9.43 18.36
CA ASP A 158 -10.88 -10.27 19.27
C ASP A 158 -9.75 -11.04 18.59
N SER A 159 -9.78 -11.19 17.25
CA SER A 159 -8.66 -11.74 16.47
C SER A 159 -7.44 -10.82 16.41
N LEU A 160 -7.58 -9.55 16.78
CA LEU A 160 -6.57 -8.47 16.69
C LEU A 160 -6.19 -8.08 15.24
N GLU A 161 -6.68 -8.77 14.23
CA GLU A 161 -6.41 -8.46 12.82
C GLU A 161 -6.78 -7.02 12.46
N PRO A 162 -7.96 -6.47 12.90
CA PRO A 162 -8.34 -5.09 12.61
C PRO A 162 -7.33 -4.05 13.05
N LEU A 163 -6.56 -4.30 14.11
CA LEU A 163 -5.62 -3.33 14.68
C LEU A 163 -4.38 -3.13 13.77
N ASN A 164 -4.16 -4.02 12.82
CA ASN A 164 -2.98 -4.00 11.95
C ASN A 164 -3.25 -3.43 10.55
N CYS A 165 -4.51 -3.10 10.24
CA CYS A 165 -4.94 -2.72 8.89
C CYS A 165 -5.56 -1.33 8.84
N ALA A 166 -5.30 -0.56 7.79
CA ALA A 166 -6.04 0.67 7.50
C ALA A 166 -7.52 0.36 7.35
N GLY A 167 -8.39 1.18 7.95
CA GLY A 167 -9.82 0.92 7.99
C GLY A 167 -10.24 -0.22 8.91
N GLY A 168 -9.29 -0.92 9.55
CA GLY A 168 -9.56 -2.01 10.48
C GLY A 168 -10.04 -3.31 9.81
N PHE A 169 -9.66 -3.57 8.54
CA PHE A 169 -9.99 -4.83 7.87
C PHE A 169 -8.86 -5.28 6.93
N ALA A 170 -8.73 -6.60 6.76
CA ALA A 170 -7.86 -7.23 5.78
C ALA A 170 -8.70 -8.08 4.82
N LEU A 171 -8.63 -7.79 3.51
CA LEU A 171 -9.36 -8.54 2.49
C LEU A 171 -8.86 -10.00 2.39
N GLU A 172 -7.56 -10.18 2.50
CA GLU A 172 -6.88 -11.49 2.45
C GLU A 172 -6.90 -12.26 3.77
N GLY A 173 -7.44 -11.65 4.82
CA GLY A 173 -7.53 -12.22 6.16
C GLY A 173 -8.94 -12.63 6.56
N GLN A 174 -9.17 -12.67 7.87
CA GLN A 174 -10.50 -12.97 8.41
C GLN A 174 -11.55 -11.91 8.07
N GLY A 175 -11.12 -10.67 7.82
CA GLY A 175 -11.98 -9.57 7.40
C GLY A 175 -12.64 -9.79 6.06
N GLY A 176 -12.00 -10.55 5.15
CA GLY A 176 -12.51 -10.82 3.81
C GLY A 176 -13.92 -11.45 3.79
N LYS A 177 -14.28 -12.26 4.79
CA LYS A 177 -15.62 -12.87 4.91
C LYS A 177 -16.74 -11.86 5.24
N TYR A 178 -16.38 -10.63 5.56
CA TYR A 178 -17.30 -9.54 5.90
C TYR A 178 -17.36 -8.45 4.82
N ILE A 179 -16.76 -8.72 3.66
CA ILE A 179 -16.81 -7.86 2.48
C ILE A 179 -17.75 -8.49 1.46
N ASP A 180 -18.90 -7.86 1.21
CA ASP A 180 -19.90 -8.37 0.27
C ASP A 180 -19.53 -8.10 -1.18
N LYS A 181 -18.90 -6.94 -1.44
CA LYS A 181 -18.61 -6.50 -2.81
C LYS A 181 -17.45 -5.49 -2.83
N ILE A 182 -16.69 -5.53 -3.92
CA ILE A 182 -15.72 -4.50 -4.27
C ILE A 182 -16.06 -3.96 -5.66
N GLU A 183 -16.10 -2.63 -5.80
CA GLU A 183 -16.13 -1.95 -7.09
C GLU A 183 -14.79 -1.28 -7.33
N GLY A 184 -14.11 -1.71 -8.39
CA GLY A 184 -12.75 -1.26 -8.71
C GLY A 184 -11.71 -2.38 -8.65
N CYS A 185 -10.49 -2.04 -8.29
CA CYS A 185 -9.38 -2.99 -8.28
C CYS A 185 -9.30 -3.72 -6.92
N PHE A 186 -9.48 -5.06 -6.93
CA PHE A 186 -9.42 -5.86 -5.70
C PHE A 186 -8.02 -5.83 -5.05
N SER A 187 -6.96 -5.92 -5.85
CA SER A 187 -5.59 -5.89 -5.32
C SER A 187 -5.22 -4.53 -4.73
N ASN A 188 -5.87 -3.45 -5.19
CA ASN A 188 -5.77 -2.14 -4.56
C ASN A 188 -6.25 -2.18 -3.10
N VAL A 189 -7.31 -2.94 -2.80
CA VAL A 189 -7.83 -3.09 -1.43
C VAL A 189 -6.83 -3.80 -0.53
N MET A 190 -5.96 -4.63 -1.09
CA MET A 190 -4.82 -5.26 -0.39
C MET A 190 -3.58 -4.35 -0.33
N GLY A 191 -3.65 -3.14 -0.89
CA GLY A 191 -2.63 -2.11 -0.78
C GLY A 191 -1.69 -1.93 -1.97
N LEU A 192 -1.95 -2.61 -3.11
CA LEU A 192 -1.20 -2.45 -4.37
C LEU A 192 -2.08 -2.78 -5.57
N SER A 193 -2.28 -1.82 -6.46
CA SER A 193 -2.98 -2.07 -7.73
C SER A 193 -2.05 -2.76 -8.74
N LEU A 194 -2.16 -4.07 -8.86
CA LEU A 194 -1.41 -4.87 -9.84
C LEU A 194 -1.66 -4.42 -11.29
N PRO A 195 -2.91 -4.08 -11.72
CA PRO A 195 -3.12 -3.54 -13.06
C PRO A 195 -2.40 -2.20 -13.31
N TRP A 196 -2.29 -1.34 -12.30
CA TRP A 196 -1.51 -0.12 -12.41
C TRP A 196 -0.01 -0.44 -12.52
N LEU A 197 0.52 -1.26 -11.62
CA LEU A 197 1.94 -1.65 -11.63
C LEU A 197 2.35 -2.25 -12.98
N ARG A 198 1.57 -3.23 -13.49
CA ARG A 198 1.83 -3.82 -14.81
C ARG A 198 1.90 -2.79 -15.94
N LYS A 199 0.98 -1.82 -15.95
CA LYS A 199 0.98 -0.77 -16.97
C LYS A 199 2.20 0.13 -16.85
N SER A 200 2.61 0.49 -15.63
CA SER A 200 3.77 1.33 -15.37
C SER A 200 5.07 0.63 -15.80
N LEU A 201 5.24 -0.65 -15.50
CA LEU A 201 6.41 -1.43 -15.90
C LEU A 201 6.48 -1.64 -17.44
N ILE A 202 5.35 -1.88 -18.12
CA ILE A 202 5.31 -2.06 -19.58
C ILE A 202 5.64 -0.76 -20.33
N MET A 203 5.21 0.40 -19.83
CA MET A 203 5.53 1.69 -20.46
C MET A 203 7.02 1.93 -20.54
N GLU A 204 7.80 1.38 -19.62
CA GLU A 204 9.27 1.45 -19.60
C GLU A 204 9.97 0.32 -20.37
N GLY A 205 9.22 -0.54 -21.08
CA GLY A 205 9.81 -1.66 -21.83
C GLY A 205 10.33 -2.80 -20.95
N ILE A 206 9.95 -2.83 -19.67
CA ILE A 206 10.29 -3.89 -18.73
C ILE A 206 9.29 -5.03 -18.95
N SER A 207 9.79 -6.24 -19.26
CA SER A 207 8.93 -7.43 -19.34
C SER A 207 8.37 -7.75 -17.97
N ALA A 208 7.03 -7.70 -17.84
CA ALA A 208 6.33 -8.10 -16.64
C ALA A 208 6.15 -9.62 -16.59
#